data_61438c440791323a648c84b384228119
#
_entry.id   61438c440791323a648c84b384228119
#
_cell.length_a   1.000
_cell.length_b   1.000
_cell.length_c   1.000
_cell.angle_alpha   90.00
_cell.angle_beta   90.00
_cell.angle_gamma   90.00
#
_symmetry.space_group_name_H-M   'P 1'
#
loop_
_entity.id
_entity.type
_entity.pdbx_description
1 polymer ?
#
loop_
_entity_poly.entity_id
_entity_poly.type
_entity_poly.pdbx_seq_one_letter_code
_entity_poly.pdbx_strand_id
1 'polypeptide(L)'
;MERGKEKMKKRRRILSLVFAACLVITGIVSGAGVQKAEAAARTEVIDVTDYGVYPDSGKDSAIGIQKAIAAAKDATKEGKEVKINFPEGRYDIYPDKAIERELYVSNTVGADQNNKMKKIGIFLEDMDHVTVDG
;
A
#
# COMPACT_ATOMS: atom_id res chain seq x y z
N MET A 1 10.67 46.15 15.98
CA MET A 1 9.62 45.10 15.78
C MET A 1 8.91 45.21 14.43
N GLU A 2 9.33 46.08 13.51
CA GLU A 2 8.69 46.34 12.18
C GLU A 2 9.27 45.56 11.01
N ARG A 3 10.54 45.17 11.04
CA ARG A 3 11.20 44.46 9.93
C ARG A 3 10.65 43.08 9.59
N GLY A 4 9.94 42.45 10.54
CA GLY A 4 9.33 41.12 10.32
C GLY A 4 8.03 41.18 9.51
N LYS A 5 7.28 42.27 9.62
CA LYS A 5 5.99 42.45 8.91
C LYS A 5 6.18 42.78 7.43
N GLU A 6 7.25 43.45 7.10
CA GLU A 6 7.57 43.81 5.71
C GLU A 6 8.02 42.60 4.89
N LYS A 7 8.81 41.70 5.47
CA LYS A 7 9.21 40.45 4.80
C LYS A 7 8.05 39.51 4.52
N MET A 8 7.06 39.44 5.39
CA MET A 8 5.85 38.62 5.16
C MET A 8 4.94 39.21 4.08
N LYS A 9 4.86 40.56 4.00
CA LYS A 9 4.05 41.22 2.98
C LYS A 9 4.64 41.08 1.57
N LYS A 10 5.98 41.03 1.49
CA LYS A 10 6.71 40.81 0.23
C LYS A 10 6.59 39.35 -0.26
N ARG A 11 6.62 38.37 0.64
CA ARG A 11 6.41 36.96 0.29
C ARG A 11 4.99 36.66 -0.19
N ARG A 12 3.96 37.30 0.38
CA ARG A 12 2.58 37.14 -0.09
C ARG A 12 2.32 37.73 -1.47
N ARG A 13 3.04 38.81 -1.85
CA ARG A 13 2.90 39.41 -3.19
C ARG A 13 3.60 38.60 -4.28
N ILE A 14 4.67 37.87 -3.96
CA ILE A 14 5.37 37.01 -4.92
C ILE A 14 4.56 35.74 -5.20
N LEU A 15 3.84 35.21 -4.20
CA LEU A 15 3.01 34.02 -4.36
C LEU A 15 1.73 34.29 -5.18
N SER A 16 1.28 35.56 -5.22
CA SER A 16 0.08 35.94 -5.97
C SER A 16 0.34 36.21 -7.47
N LEU A 17 1.60 36.40 -7.88
CA LEU A 17 1.97 36.72 -9.27
C LEU A 17 2.28 35.49 -10.14
N VAL A 18 2.39 34.30 -9.54
CA VAL A 18 2.64 33.05 -10.28
C VAL A 18 1.33 32.37 -10.72
N PHE A 19 0.17 32.82 -10.20
CA PHE A 19 -1.13 32.19 -10.50
C PHE A 19 -1.93 32.89 -11.63
N ALA A 20 -1.40 33.95 -12.23
CA ALA A 20 -2.14 34.76 -13.20
C ALA A 20 -1.68 34.62 -14.67
N ALA A 21 -0.83 33.65 -15.00
CA ALA A 21 -0.25 33.53 -16.34
C ALA A 21 -0.62 32.26 -17.10
N CYS A 22 -1.73 31.60 -16.78
CA CYS A 22 -2.19 30.40 -17.50
C CYS A 22 -3.67 30.46 -17.85
N LEU A 23 -4.10 31.55 -18.46
CA LEU A 23 -5.42 31.65 -19.07
C LEU A 23 -5.33 32.58 -20.29
N VAL A 24 -4.99 32.07 -21.44
CA VAL A 24 -5.54 32.34 -22.75
C VAL A 24 -4.81 31.48 -23.80
N ILE A 25 -5.34 30.32 -24.11
CA ILE A 25 -5.33 29.81 -25.48
C ILE A 25 -6.71 29.18 -25.70
N THR A 26 -7.65 30.00 -26.14
CA THR A 26 -8.86 29.56 -26.81
C THR A 26 -8.48 29.26 -28.26
N GLY A 27 -8.55 28.03 -28.66
CA GLY A 27 -8.33 27.57 -30.03
C GLY A 27 -9.08 26.27 -30.28
N ILE A 28 -10.32 26.41 -30.69
CA ILE A 28 -11.13 25.55 -31.54
C ILE A 28 -10.43 24.26 -32.00
N VAL A 29 -10.88 23.10 -31.53
CA VAL A 29 -10.96 21.86 -32.31
C VAL A 29 -12.25 21.16 -32.01
N SER A 30 -13.11 21.11 -33.02
CA SER A 30 -14.30 20.29 -33.09
C SER A 30 -13.95 18.82 -33.11
N GLY A 31 -14.71 18.06 -32.39
CA GLY A 31 -15.01 16.67 -32.74
C GLY A 31 -13.97 15.63 -32.32
N ALA A 32 -14.48 14.68 -31.62
CA ALA A 32 -14.04 13.33 -31.44
C ALA A 32 -13.57 13.00 -30.01
N GLY A 33 -14.40 12.21 -29.39
CA GLY A 33 -13.96 11.23 -28.42
C GLY A 33 -13.44 11.82 -27.12
N VAL A 34 -14.31 11.93 -26.14
CA VAL A 34 -13.88 11.85 -24.75
C VAL A 34 -13.18 10.50 -24.61
N GLN A 35 -11.89 10.47 -24.88
CA GLN A 35 -11.05 9.43 -24.33
C GLN A 35 -11.10 9.65 -22.83
N LYS A 36 -11.96 8.87 -22.17
CA LYS A 36 -11.82 8.58 -20.77
C LYS A 36 -10.37 8.14 -20.60
N ALA A 37 -9.54 9.04 -20.14
CA ALA A 37 -8.22 8.67 -19.70
C ALA A 37 -8.46 7.66 -18.57
N GLU A 38 -8.42 6.41 -18.92
CA GLU A 38 -8.32 5.32 -17.98
C GLU A 38 -7.02 5.63 -17.25
N ALA A 39 -7.16 6.16 -16.03
CA ALA A 39 -6.03 6.37 -15.16
C ALA A 39 -5.41 4.99 -15.03
N ALA A 40 -4.29 4.77 -15.71
CA ALA A 40 -3.54 3.55 -15.58
C ALA A 40 -3.37 3.34 -14.09
N ALA A 41 -4.00 2.29 -13.56
CA ALA A 41 -3.97 1.97 -12.16
C ALA A 41 -2.48 1.90 -11.77
N ARG A 42 -2.02 2.88 -10.99
CA ARG A 42 -0.63 2.90 -10.55
C ARG A 42 -0.49 1.81 -9.53
N THR A 43 0.25 0.78 -9.87
CA THR A 43 0.60 -0.29 -8.95
C THR A 43 1.46 0.29 -7.83
N GLU A 44 0.97 0.25 -6.60
CA GLU A 44 1.75 0.59 -5.41
C GLU A 44 2.57 -0.62 -4.99
N VAL A 45 3.88 -0.42 -4.88
CA VAL A 45 4.79 -1.48 -4.42
C VAL A 45 5.06 -1.30 -2.94
N ILE A 46 4.77 -2.33 -2.17
CA ILE A 46 5.03 -2.41 -0.74
C ILE A 46 6.15 -3.42 -0.55
N ASP A 47 7.34 -2.94 -0.25
CA ASP A 47 8.48 -3.79 0.05
C ASP A 47 8.45 -4.20 1.53
N VAL A 48 8.54 -5.50 1.80
CA VAL A 48 8.47 -6.01 3.18
C VAL A 48 9.65 -5.56 4.02
N THR A 49 10.76 -5.16 3.40
CA THR A 49 11.94 -4.63 4.11
C THR A 49 11.66 -3.31 4.82
N ASP A 50 10.74 -2.50 4.30
CA ASP A 50 10.31 -1.25 4.94
C ASP A 50 9.58 -1.50 6.27
N TYR A 51 9.13 -2.73 6.49
CA TYR A 51 8.46 -3.20 7.70
C TYR A 51 9.35 -4.06 8.59
N GLY A 52 10.66 -4.06 8.30
CA GLY A 52 11.67 -4.78 9.10
C GLY A 52 11.75 -6.28 8.82
N VAL A 53 11.25 -6.72 7.67
CA VAL A 53 11.31 -8.10 7.20
C VAL A 53 12.46 -8.23 6.21
N TYR A 54 13.53 -8.90 6.60
CA TYR A 54 14.71 -9.07 5.76
C TYR A 54 14.95 -10.54 5.46
N PRO A 55 15.31 -10.88 4.21
CA PRO A 55 15.67 -12.25 3.85
C PRO A 55 16.88 -12.71 4.65
N ASP A 56 16.98 -14.00 4.89
CA ASP A 56 18.12 -14.68 5.53
C ASP A 56 18.54 -14.13 6.91
N SER A 57 17.65 -13.37 7.53
CA SER A 57 17.93 -12.73 8.83
C SER A 57 17.90 -13.69 10.01
N GLY A 58 17.29 -14.85 9.88
CA GLY A 58 17.03 -15.79 10.98
C GLY A 58 16.08 -15.25 12.06
N LYS A 59 15.46 -14.09 11.82
CA LYS A 59 14.50 -13.45 12.74
C LYS A 59 13.07 -13.76 12.33
N ASP A 60 12.17 -13.76 13.32
CA ASP A 60 10.75 -13.91 13.06
C ASP A 60 10.20 -12.73 12.25
N SER A 61 9.68 -13.04 11.08
CA SER A 61 9.12 -12.08 10.12
C SER A 61 7.62 -11.83 10.31
N ALA A 62 6.94 -12.60 11.16
CA ALA A 62 5.48 -12.62 11.26
C ALA A 62 4.87 -11.22 11.46
N ILE A 63 5.37 -10.45 12.42
CA ILE A 63 4.84 -9.11 12.74
C ILE A 63 5.08 -8.11 11.61
N GLY A 64 6.27 -8.15 10.99
CA GLY A 64 6.58 -7.25 9.87
C GLY A 64 5.71 -7.55 8.65
N ILE A 65 5.52 -8.82 8.32
CA ILE A 65 4.62 -9.25 7.24
C ILE A 65 3.19 -8.78 7.50
N GLN A 66 2.67 -8.92 8.71
CA GLN A 66 1.34 -8.44 9.07
C GLN A 66 1.18 -6.92 8.85
N LYS A 67 2.21 -6.14 9.18
CA LYS A 67 2.22 -4.69 8.95
C LYS A 67 2.23 -4.34 7.46
N ALA A 68 3.04 -5.02 6.66
CA ALA A 68 3.07 -4.83 5.21
C ALA A 68 1.71 -5.17 4.57
N ILE A 69 1.08 -6.26 5.00
CA ILE A 69 -0.26 -6.65 4.55
C ILE A 69 -1.32 -5.62 4.97
N ALA A 70 -1.24 -5.07 6.18
CA ALA A 70 -2.16 -4.03 6.62
C ALA A 70 -2.03 -2.76 5.76
N ALA A 71 -0.81 -2.33 5.43
CA ALA A 71 -0.58 -1.21 4.51
C ALA A 71 -1.12 -1.51 3.10
N ALA A 72 -0.92 -2.74 2.60
CA ALA A 72 -1.48 -3.18 1.34
C ALA A 72 -3.02 -3.11 1.34
N LYS A 73 -3.65 -3.57 2.42
CA LYS A 73 -5.10 -3.52 2.60
C LYS A 73 -5.64 -2.09 2.57
N ASP A 74 -4.93 -1.15 3.17
CA ASP A 74 -5.36 0.25 3.16
C ASP A 74 -5.21 0.86 1.76
N ALA A 75 -4.14 0.55 1.04
CA ALA A 75 -3.96 1.00 -0.35
C ALA A 75 -5.03 0.44 -1.30
N THR A 76 -5.44 -0.83 -1.14
CA THR A 76 -6.51 -1.40 -1.98
C THR A 76 -7.87 -0.75 -1.72
N LYS A 77 -8.16 -0.31 -0.49
CA LYS A 77 -9.40 0.46 -0.19
C LYS A 77 -9.44 1.81 -0.91
N GLU A 78 -8.28 2.35 -1.27
CA GLU A 78 -8.16 3.56 -2.10
C GLU A 78 -8.30 3.25 -3.61
N GLY A 79 -8.55 2.01 -3.98
CA GLY A 79 -8.71 1.57 -5.36
C GLY A 79 -7.39 1.40 -6.12
N LYS A 80 -6.29 1.24 -5.41
CA LYS A 80 -4.98 1.00 -6.02
C LYS A 80 -4.76 -0.49 -6.28
N GLU A 81 -4.00 -0.79 -7.34
CA GLU A 81 -3.35 -2.09 -7.48
C GLU A 81 -2.12 -2.13 -6.58
N VAL A 82 -1.93 -3.22 -5.86
CA VAL A 82 -0.84 -3.34 -4.89
C VAL A 82 0.00 -4.57 -5.19
N LYS A 83 1.32 -4.39 -5.15
CA LYS A 83 2.29 -5.49 -5.20
C LYS A 83 3.05 -5.52 -3.86
N ILE A 84 2.92 -6.61 -3.13
CA ILE A 84 3.73 -6.88 -1.93
C ILE A 84 4.98 -7.60 -2.41
N ASN A 85 6.12 -6.96 -2.25
CA ASN A 85 7.41 -7.45 -2.72
C ASN A 85 8.21 -8.09 -1.58
N PHE A 86 8.59 -9.34 -1.78
CA PHE A 86 9.53 -10.05 -0.93
C PHE A 86 10.84 -10.21 -1.70
N PRO A 87 11.92 -9.50 -1.36
CA PRO A 87 13.23 -9.77 -1.94
C PRO A 87 13.63 -11.24 -1.83
N GLU A 88 14.40 -11.73 -2.80
CA GLU A 88 14.83 -13.13 -2.84
C GLU A 88 15.54 -13.54 -1.55
N GLY A 89 15.19 -14.71 -1.01
CA GLY A 89 15.80 -15.30 0.18
C GLY A 89 14.79 -16.01 1.08
N ARG A 90 15.27 -16.45 2.24
CA ARG A 90 14.47 -17.18 3.21
C ARG A 90 13.88 -16.27 4.29
N TYR A 91 12.61 -16.46 4.58
CA TYR A 91 11.89 -15.75 5.64
C TYR A 91 11.40 -16.74 6.70
N ASP A 92 11.82 -16.53 7.93
CA ASP A 92 11.40 -17.37 9.05
C ASP A 92 10.11 -16.78 9.67
N ILE A 93 9.07 -17.61 9.79
CA ILE A 93 7.79 -17.24 10.41
C ILE A 93 7.53 -18.19 11.53
N TYR A 94 7.48 -17.68 12.77
CA TYR A 94 7.25 -18.52 13.93
C TYR A 94 5.78 -18.48 14.39
N PRO A 95 5.26 -19.62 14.84
CA PRO A 95 3.84 -19.74 15.22
C PRO A 95 3.41 -18.82 16.36
N ASP A 96 4.34 -18.38 17.22
CA ASP A 96 4.02 -17.62 18.42
C ASP A 96 3.42 -16.24 18.13
N LYS A 97 3.77 -15.66 16.97
CA LYS A 97 3.29 -14.35 16.54
C LYS A 97 2.45 -14.40 15.28
N ALA A 98 2.13 -15.60 14.81
CA ALA A 98 1.26 -15.80 13.67
C ALA A 98 -0.19 -15.38 14.01
N ILE A 99 -0.94 -15.01 12.98
CA ILE A 99 -2.37 -14.70 13.14
C ILE A 99 -3.14 -15.97 13.45
N GLU A 100 -3.97 -15.95 14.48
CA GLU A 100 -4.88 -17.05 14.78
C GLU A 100 -6.26 -16.80 14.19
N ARG A 101 -6.79 -17.78 13.46
CA ARG A 101 -8.13 -17.75 12.88
C ARG A 101 -8.80 -19.11 13.04
N GLU A 102 -10.12 -19.07 13.24
CA GLU A 102 -10.94 -20.26 13.15
C GLU A 102 -11.15 -20.61 11.68
N LEU A 103 -10.59 -21.72 11.23
CA LEU A 103 -10.69 -22.20 9.87
C LEU A 103 -11.08 -23.65 9.81
N TYR A 104 -12.04 -23.96 8.94
CA TYR A 104 -12.46 -25.31 8.62
C TYR A 104 -11.70 -25.80 7.39
N VAL A 105 -10.71 -26.67 7.61
CA VAL A 105 -9.95 -27.26 6.50
C VAL A 105 -10.45 -28.67 6.25
N SER A 106 -11.04 -28.91 5.10
CA SER A 106 -11.78 -30.16 4.79
C SER A 106 -10.93 -31.43 4.74
N ASN A 107 -9.62 -31.31 4.53
CA ASN A 107 -8.70 -32.46 4.44
C ASN A 107 -7.96 -32.75 5.75
N THR A 108 -8.21 -32.01 6.80
CA THR A 108 -7.70 -32.30 8.14
C THR A 108 -8.68 -33.14 8.93
N VAL A 109 -9.27 -34.13 8.31
CA VAL A 109 -10.11 -35.15 9.00
C VAL A 109 -9.18 -36.13 9.74
N GLY A 110 -8.43 -35.61 10.69
CA GLY A 110 -7.79 -36.36 11.72
C GLY A 110 -8.55 -36.18 13.01
N ALA A 111 -8.22 -36.94 14.03
CA ALA A 111 -8.95 -37.10 15.28
C ALA A 111 -9.27 -35.82 16.07
N ASP A 112 -8.90 -34.64 15.61
CA ASP A 112 -9.10 -33.37 16.33
C ASP A 112 -10.00 -32.41 15.57
N GLN A 113 -11.27 -32.77 15.42
CA GLN A 113 -12.31 -31.85 14.89
C GLN A 113 -12.55 -30.63 15.82
N ASN A 114 -11.96 -30.61 17.00
CA ASN A 114 -12.14 -29.53 17.97
C ASN A 114 -11.10 -28.43 17.81
N ASN A 115 -10.00 -28.68 17.13
CA ASN A 115 -8.96 -27.64 16.89
C ASN A 115 -9.21 -26.89 15.59
N LYS A 116 -10.13 -25.94 15.64
CA LYS A 116 -10.47 -25.07 14.51
C LYS A 116 -9.54 -23.88 14.40
N MET A 117 -8.81 -23.54 15.48
CA MET A 117 -7.87 -22.44 15.50
C MET A 117 -6.61 -22.81 14.73
N LYS A 118 -6.29 -22.02 13.71
CA LYS A 118 -5.10 -22.18 12.86
C LYS A 118 -4.20 -20.97 12.96
N LYS A 119 -2.89 -21.23 13.00
CA LYS A 119 -1.86 -20.20 12.96
C LYS A 119 -1.43 -19.96 11.52
N ILE A 120 -1.54 -18.72 11.07
CA ILE A 120 -1.35 -18.35 9.67
C ILE A 120 -0.21 -17.32 9.59
N GLY A 121 0.82 -17.63 8.81
CA GLY A 121 1.97 -16.76 8.64
C GLY A 121 1.68 -15.58 7.71
N ILE A 122 1.00 -15.83 6.59
CA ILE A 122 0.60 -14.82 5.61
C ILE A 122 -0.92 -14.94 5.45
N PHE A 123 -1.64 -13.88 5.77
CA PHE A 123 -3.09 -13.86 5.75
C PHE A 123 -3.61 -12.64 5.00
N LEU A 124 -4.17 -12.91 3.82
CA LEU A 124 -4.79 -11.91 2.96
C LEU A 124 -6.31 -12.07 3.05
N GLU A 125 -6.99 -11.05 3.54
CA GLU A 125 -8.44 -11.06 3.75
C GLU A 125 -9.05 -9.72 3.32
N ASP A 126 -10.17 -9.78 2.61
CA ASP A 126 -10.92 -8.62 2.12
C ASP A 126 -10.03 -7.65 1.32
N MET A 127 -9.28 -8.18 0.39
CA MET A 127 -8.36 -7.41 -0.47
C MET A 127 -8.55 -7.82 -1.92
N ASP A 128 -8.70 -6.82 -2.78
CA ASP A 128 -8.75 -6.98 -4.22
C ASP A 128 -7.49 -6.38 -4.85
N HIS A 129 -7.13 -6.84 -6.05
CA HIS A 129 -6.01 -6.30 -6.84
C HIS A 129 -4.66 -6.33 -6.11
N VAL A 130 -4.38 -7.43 -5.40
CA VAL A 130 -3.11 -7.65 -4.72
C VAL A 130 -2.31 -8.74 -5.40
N THR A 131 -1.06 -8.46 -5.66
CA THR A 131 -0.06 -9.44 -6.11
C THR A 131 0.98 -9.61 -5.01
N VAL A 132 1.34 -10.83 -4.70
CA VAL A 132 2.49 -11.16 -3.85
C VAL A 132 3.58 -11.70 -4.75
N ASP A 133 4.75 -11.12 -4.67
CA ASP A 133 5.92 -11.42 -5.49
C ASP A 133 7.12 -11.71 -4.58
N GLY A 134 7.89 -12.80 -4.92
CA GLY A 134 9.05 -13.21 -4.13
C GLY A 134 9.78 -14.40 -4.68
#